data_68befe3e429e22872aa66235b2fd747f
#
_entry.id   68befe3e429e22872aa66235b2fd747f
#
_cell.length_a   1.000
_cell.length_b   1.000
_cell.length_c   1.000
_cell.angle_alpha   90.00
_cell.angle_beta   90.00
_cell.angle_gamma   90.00
#
_symmetry.space_group_name_H-M   'P 1'
#
loop_
_entity.id
_entity.type
_entity.pdbx_description
1 polymer ?
#
loop_
_entity_poly.entity_id
_entity_poly.type
_entity_poly.pdbx_seq_one_letter_code
_entity_poly.pdbx_strand_id
1 'polypeptide(L)'
;MNADKLGARERCASTSNRNFEGRQGAGGRTHLLSPLMAAAAAVTGKLTDVRQLALAKLPVPGAVAGSRGGGSAVINDLFAQVTASAGPIIRERDGLAIKNMGSMTAFTTLRGVAAPLEIMNVDTDMIIPKEYLKTIKRSGLGFAAFAELRYENPNQVAQEGAKVAIEKADFVLNKPSYRDSVILVAGDNFGCGSSREHAPWSISDFGIRCIISTSFADIFFNNCFKNGMLPVTLPPVQVAELMADATALKPLEIDLKAQRVLRADGSSFSFDVDPFRKHCLLNGLDDIGLTMQKMDVIRAFEAVRSERFPWLDGATTRVPRLFPVREMPITPELKTPSPDDWRKEAQSWAAPV
;
A
#
# COMPACT_ATOMS: atom_id res chain seq x y z
N MET A 1 6.16 0.25 -0.67
CA MET A 1 7.28 0.12 -1.63
C MET A 1 8.43 0.95 -1.11
N ASN A 2 9.65 0.46 -1.23
CA ASN A 2 10.83 1.24 -0.86
C ASN A 2 11.00 2.42 -1.84
N ALA A 3 11.45 3.58 -1.34
CA ALA A 3 11.78 4.73 -2.17
C ALA A 3 13.01 4.47 -3.06
N ASP A 4 13.87 3.55 -2.63
CA ASP A 4 15.08 3.18 -3.36
C ASP A 4 14.73 2.31 -4.56
N LYS A 5 15.12 2.75 -5.74
CA LYS A 5 14.95 2.03 -7.00
C LYS A 5 16.31 1.58 -7.53
N LEU A 6 16.32 0.43 -8.18
CA LEU A 6 17.51 -0.03 -8.89
C LEU A 6 17.83 0.90 -10.06
N GLY A 7 19.10 1.20 -10.22
CA GLY A 7 19.63 1.81 -11.43
C GLY A 7 19.60 0.84 -12.63
N ALA A 8 19.80 1.38 -13.82
CA ALA A 8 19.90 0.57 -15.02
C ALA A 8 21.04 -0.45 -14.89
N ARG A 9 20.74 -1.74 -15.14
CA ARG A 9 21.65 -2.90 -15.02
C ARG A 9 21.96 -3.34 -13.58
N GLU A 10 21.45 -2.67 -12.55
CA GLU A 10 21.56 -3.18 -11.19
C GLU A 10 20.68 -4.41 -11.00
N ARG A 11 21.09 -5.25 -10.07
CA ARG A 11 20.41 -6.49 -9.73
C ARG A 11 20.04 -6.52 -8.26
N CYS A 12 18.88 -7.07 -7.95
CA CYS A 12 18.49 -7.34 -6.57
C CYS A 12 18.01 -8.78 -6.38
N ALA A 13 18.18 -9.26 -5.16
CA ALA A 13 17.60 -10.48 -4.66
C ALA A 13 16.27 -10.12 -3.95
N SER A 14 15.18 -10.77 -4.28
CA SER A 14 13.87 -10.48 -3.71
C SER A 14 13.13 -11.76 -3.34
N THR A 15 12.47 -11.74 -2.20
CA THR A 15 11.55 -12.80 -1.77
C THR A 15 10.10 -12.54 -2.22
N SER A 16 9.85 -11.39 -2.84
CA SER A 16 8.51 -10.99 -3.31
C SER A 16 8.33 -11.25 -4.80
N ASN A 17 7.27 -11.97 -5.14
CA ASN A 17 6.91 -12.30 -6.52
C ASN A 17 6.08 -11.21 -7.22
N ARG A 18 6.37 -9.94 -6.99
CA ARG A 18 5.68 -8.81 -7.64
C ARG A 18 6.64 -8.07 -8.58
N ASN A 19 7.09 -8.73 -9.65
CA ASN A 19 8.21 -8.31 -10.50
C ASN A 19 7.75 -8.00 -11.94
N PHE A 20 6.90 -7.01 -12.14
CA PHE A 20 6.69 -6.52 -13.50
C PHE A 20 7.82 -5.55 -13.92
N GLU A 21 8.05 -5.44 -15.21
CA GLU A 21 9.14 -4.64 -15.77
C GLU A 21 9.09 -3.18 -15.29
N GLY A 22 10.22 -2.67 -14.86
CA GLY A 22 10.39 -1.30 -14.38
C GLY A 22 9.87 -1.03 -12.96
N ARG A 23 9.27 -2.01 -12.25
CA ARG A 23 8.79 -1.82 -10.87
C ARG A 23 9.91 -1.49 -9.90
N GLN A 24 11.02 -2.21 -10.00
CA GLN A 24 12.19 -2.03 -9.13
C GLN A 24 13.14 -0.94 -9.63
N GLY A 25 12.89 -0.39 -10.83
CA GLY A 25 13.71 0.60 -11.51
C GLY A 25 13.86 0.27 -13.00
N ALA A 26 13.92 1.29 -13.84
CA ALA A 26 14.06 1.10 -15.29
C ALA A 26 15.39 0.40 -15.61
N GLY A 27 15.33 -0.75 -16.30
CA GLY A 27 16.49 -1.56 -16.64
C GLY A 27 17.14 -2.32 -15.49
N GLY A 28 16.59 -2.26 -14.27
CA GLY A 28 16.99 -3.09 -13.13
C GLY A 28 16.51 -4.54 -13.30
N ARG A 29 17.24 -5.50 -12.74
CA ARG A 29 16.87 -6.92 -12.78
C ARG A 29 16.65 -7.47 -11.38
N THR A 30 15.52 -8.16 -11.19
CA THR A 30 15.16 -8.79 -9.92
C THR A 30 15.25 -10.31 -10.04
N HIS A 31 15.94 -10.92 -9.09
CA HIS A 31 16.01 -12.37 -8.95
C HIS A 31 15.12 -12.80 -7.79
N LEU A 32 14.11 -13.64 -8.08
CA LEU A 32 13.23 -14.18 -7.05
C LEU A 32 13.95 -15.33 -6.32
N LEU A 33 14.10 -15.19 -5.01
CA LEU A 33 14.82 -16.12 -4.16
C LEU A 33 13.96 -16.52 -2.95
N SER A 34 14.29 -17.67 -2.35
CA SER A 34 13.77 -18.00 -1.02
C SER A 34 14.34 -17.03 0.04
N PRO A 35 13.69 -16.85 1.20
CA PRO A 35 14.23 -16.00 2.28
C PRO A 35 15.65 -16.38 2.71
N LEU A 36 15.95 -17.67 2.77
CA LEU A 36 17.30 -18.15 3.13
C LEU A 36 18.36 -17.79 2.06
N MET A 37 18.01 -17.92 0.79
CA MET A 37 18.92 -17.55 -0.30
C MET A 37 19.07 -16.03 -0.41
N ALA A 38 18.04 -15.25 -0.12
CA ALA A 38 18.14 -13.79 -0.07
C ALA A 38 19.05 -13.33 1.08
N ALA A 39 18.96 -13.97 2.25
CA ALA A 39 19.86 -13.72 3.38
C ALA A 39 21.31 -14.10 3.03
N ALA A 40 21.52 -15.26 2.37
CA ALA A 40 22.83 -15.67 1.90
C ALA A 40 23.43 -14.68 0.89
N ALA A 41 22.62 -14.17 -0.03
CA ALA A 41 23.03 -13.16 -1.01
C ALA A 41 23.40 -11.83 -0.33
N ALA A 42 22.67 -11.42 0.72
CA ALA A 42 22.99 -10.22 1.49
C ALA A 42 24.33 -10.31 2.20
N VAL A 43 24.68 -11.48 2.72
CA VAL A 43 25.96 -11.72 3.42
C VAL A 43 27.13 -11.82 2.45
N THR A 44 26.95 -12.46 1.30
CA THR A 44 28.04 -12.76 0.35
C THR A 44 28.19 -11.72 -0.76
N GLY A 45 27.20 -10.84 -0.94
CA GLY A 45 27.17 -9.86 -2.03
C GLY A 45 26.90 -10.46 -3.42
N LYS A 46 26.56 -11.75 -3.50
CA LYS A 46 26.27 -12.46 -4.75
C LYS A 46 25.18 -13.51 -4.54
N LEU A 47 24.58 -13.98 -5.64
CA LEU A 47 23.65 -15.10 -5.58
C LEU A 47 24.41 -16.34 -5.08
N THR A 48 24.00 -16.85 -3.93
CA THR A 48 24.71 -17.94 -3.24
C THR A 48 23.73 -19.03 -2.83
N ASP A 49 24.08 -20.27 -3.10
CA ASP A 49 23.35 -21.41 -2.56
C ASP A 49 23.61 -21.51 -1.05
N VAL A 50 22.57 -21.35 -0.25
CA VAL A 50 22.66 -21.39 1.22
C VAL A 50 23.24 -22.71 1.74
N ARG A 51 23.10 -23.81 0.99
CA ARG A 51 23.64 -25.14 1.35
C ARG A 51 25.15 -25.19 1.25
N GLN A 52 25.75 -24.31 0.45
CA GLN A 52 27.19 -24.19 0.25
C GLN A 52 27.84 -23.18 1.21
N LEU A 53 27.02 -22.35 1.88
CA LEU A 53 27.51 -21.56 2.99
C LEU A 53 27.87 -22.52 4.12
N ALA A 54 29.16 -22.85 4.22
CA ALA A 54 29.68 -23.43 5.45
C ALA A 54 29.29 -22.46 6.57
N LEU A 55 28.34 -22.86 7.39
CA LEU A 55 28.00 -22.18 8.64
C LEU A 55 29.27 -22.29 9.52
N ALA A 56 30.23 -21.43 9.27
CA ALA A 56 31.23 -21.12 10.26
C ALA A 56 30.44 -20.78 11.50
N LYS A 57 30.61 -21.58 12.56
CA LYS A 57 29.98 -21.44 13.85
C LYS A 57 30.08 -19.97 14.26
N LEU A 58 29.06 -19.18 13.92
CA LEU A 58 28.89 -17.84 14.49
C LEU A 58 28.73 -18.12 16.00
N PRO A 59 29.55 -17.57 16.86
CA PRO A 59 29.29 -17.66 18.28
C PRO A 59 27.96 -16.96 18.52
N VAL A 60 26.93 -17.73 18.84
CA VAL A 60 25.65 -17.20 19.33
C VAL A 60 25.95 -16.66 20.72
N PRO A 61 25.98 -15.33 20.95
CA PRO A 61 26.16 -14.82 22.29
C PRO A 61 24.95 -15.25 23.13
N GLY A 62 25.14 -16.14 24.10
CA GLY A 62 24.16 -16.45 25.12
C GLY A 62 23.20 -17.61 24.82
N ALA A 63 23.63 -18.68 24.17
CA ALA A 63 22.90 -19.93 24.23
C ALA A 63 23.00 -20.53 25.63
N VAL A 64 22.02 -20.19 26.49
CA VAL A 64 21.76 -20.93 27.73
C VAL A 64 21.14 -22.26 27.28
N ALA A 65 21.85 -23.35 27.55
CA ALA A 65 21.38 -24.70 27.30
C ALA A 65 20.10 -24.92 28.08
N GLY A 66 19.00 -25.26 27.41
CA GLY A 66 17.78 -25.81 27.99
C GLY A 66 16.63 -24.83 28.19
N SER A 67 15.94 -24.46 27.12
CA SER A 67 14.48 -24.29 27.18
C SER A 67 13.86 -24.40 25.79
N ARG A 68 13.20 -25.52 25.55
CA ARG A 68 12.20 -25.64 24.49
C ARG A 68 10.98 -24.80 24.89
N GLY A 69 10.64 -23.77 24.10
CA GLY A 69 9.38 -23.04 24.23
C GLY A 69 9.47 -21.79 25.11
N GLY A 70 9.78 -20.61 24.57
CA GLY A 70 9.82 -19.43 25.40
C GLY A 70 9.83 -18.05 24.72
N GLY A 71 9.59 -17.95 23.43
CA GLY A 71 9.53 -16.62 22.79
C GLY A 71 8.37 -15.74 23.28
N SER A 72 7.25 -16.34 23.64
CA SER A 72 6.04 -15.62 24.10
C SER A 72 6.11 -15.20 25.57
N ALA A 73 6.75 -15.99 26.43
CA ALA A 73 6.84 -15.70 27.87
C ALA A 73 7.73 -14.49 28.15
N VAL A 74 8.85 -14.37 27.47
CA VAL A 74 9.79 -13.23 27.64
C VAL A 74 9.17 -11.91 27.21
N ILE A 75 8.36 -11.91 26.14
CA ILE A 75 7.67 -10.70 25.67
C ILE A 75 6.57 -10.31 26.67
N ASN A 76 5.81 -11.27 27.20
CA ASN A 76 4.75 -11.00 28.17
C ASN A 76 5.31 -10.50 29.51
N ASP A 77 6.46 -11.01 29.95
CA ASP A 77 7.13 -10.57 31.18
C ASP A 77 7.72 -9.15 31.01
N LEU A 78 8.20 -8.81 29.83
CA LEU A 78 8.65 -7.46 29.50
C LEU A 78 7.48 -6.46 29.51
N PHE A 79 6.33 -6.83 28.95
CA PHE A 79 5.10 -6.02 28.99
C PHE A 79 4.58 -5.83 30.41
N ALA A 80 4.62 -6.86 31.26
CA ALA A 80 4.21 -6.77 32.66
C ALA A 80 5.11 -5.83 33.47
N GLN A 81 6.43 -5.83 33.22
CA GLN A 81 7.38 -4.94 33.88
C GLN A 81 7.26 -3.48 33.44
N VAL A 82 6.96 -3.23 32.15
CA VAL A 82 6.75 -1.88 31.58
C VAL A 82 5.50 -1.22 32.17
N THR A 83 4.44 -1.99 32.44
CA THR A 83 3.22 -1.45 33.05
C THR A 83 3.38 -1.17 34.55
N ALA A 84 4.35 -1.76 35.23
CA ALA A 84 4.58 -1.60 36.67
C ALA A 84 5.55 -0.46 37.05
N SER A 85 6.36 0.05 36.10
CA SER A 85 7.46 0.98 36.38
C SER A 85 7.39 2.34 35.68
N ALA A 86 6.28 2.73 35.10
CA ALA A 86 6.15 3.95 34.32
C ALA A 86 6.16 5.23 35.20
N GLY A 87 7.35 5.73 35.50
CA GLY A 87 7.58 7.12 35.85
C GLY A 87 8.13 7.86 34.63
N PRO A 88 7.83 9.17 34.45
CA PRO A 88 8.13 9.84 33.19
C PRO A 88 9.62 10.22 33.12
N ILE A 89 10.34 9.63 32.16
CA ILE A 89 11.64 10.18 31.72
C ILE A 89 11.45 10.72 30.31
N ILE A 90 11.14 12.01 30.21
CA ILE A 90 11.12 12.76 28.96
C ILE A 90 12.58 13.16 28.65
N ARG A 91 13.17 12.57 27.64
CA ARG A 91 14.29 13.19 26.94
C ARG A 91 13.73 13.80 25.65
N GLU A 92 13.61 15.13 25.65
CA GLU A 92 13.39 15.89 24.43
C GLU A 92 14.54 15.62 23.46
N ARG A 93 14.26 14.84 22.42
CA ARG A 93 15.04 14.88 21.20
C ARG A 93 14.34 15.86 20.26
N ASP A 94 15.06 16.97 20.05
CA ASP A 94 14.89 18.00 19.04
C ASP A 94 13.60 17.95 18.19
N GLY A 95 12.75 18.89 18.47
CA GLY A 95 11.81 19.70 17.71
C GLY A 95 11.40 19.30 16.28
N LEU A 96 11.30 18.02 15.96
CA LEU A 96 10.48 17.57 14.84
C LEU A 96 9.05 17.54 15.34
N ALA A 97 8.42 18.71 15.26
CA ALA A 97 6.96 18.80 15.31
C ALA A 97 6.42 17.79 14.32
N ILE A 98 5.84 16.68 14.83
CA ILE A 98 5.03 15.76 14.05
C ILE A 98 3.74 16.51 13.71
N LYS A 99 3.89 17.54 12.86
CA LYS A 99 2.76 18.19 12.18
C LYS A 99 2.30 17.19 11.13
N ASN A 100 1.18 16.53 11.43
CA ASN A 100 0.33 15.84 10.45
C ASN A 100 1.05 14.89 9.46
N MET A 101 1.80 13.93 9.96
CA MET A 101 2.15 12.77 9.15
C MET A 101 0.90 11.88 9.04
N GLY A 102 0.11 12.13 7.98
CA GLY A 102 -0.80 11.14 7.42
C GLY A 102 -2.04 10.79 8.21
N SER A 103 -2.62 11.68 9.01
CA SER A 103 -3.96 11.40 9.52
C SER A 103 -4.98 11.51 8.39
N MET A 104 -5.70 10.44 8.18
CA MET A 104 -6.84 10.36 7.27
C MET A 104 -7.86 11.45 7.62
N THR A 105 -8.47 12.09 6.61
CA THR A 105 -9.52 13.08 6.87
C THR A 105 -10.74 12.39 7.47
N ALA A 106 -11.23 12.85 8.60
CA ALA A 106 -12.44 12.33 9.24
C ALA A 106 -13.63 12.34 8.26
N PHE A 107 -14.42 11.28 8.31
CA PHE A 107 -15.63 11.12 7.52
C PHE A 107 -16.84 11.17 8.48
N THR A 108 -17.62 12.22 8.43
CA THR A 108 -18.84 12.35 9.25
C THR A 108 -20.08 12.35 8.39
N THR A 109 -20.24 13.41 7.61
CA THR A 109 -21.36 13.59 6.68
C THR A 109 -20.77 14.00 5.32
N LEU A 110 -21.31 13.44 4.26
CA LEU A 110 -20.92 13.76 2.89
C LEU A 110 -22.17 14.06 2.07
N ARG A 111 -22.24 15.23 1.41
CA ARG A 111 -23.37 15.63 0.60
C ARG A 111 -22.93 16.12 -0.76
N GLY A 112 -23.60 15.68 -1.80
CA GLY A 112 -23.34 16.11 -3.17
C GLY A 112 -24.13 15.35 -4.20
N VAL A 113 -23.95 15.72 -5.46
CA VAL A 113 -24.47 14.95 -6.60
C VAL A 113 -23.61 13.70 -6.72
N ALA A 114 -24.26 12.55 -6.81
CA ALA A 114 -23.58 11.29 -7.05
C ALA A 114 -23.36 11.07 -8.55
N ALA A 115 -22.22 10.47 -8.92
CA ALA A 115 -21.99 10.05 -10.29
C ALA A 115 -22.54 8.63 -10.52
N PRO A 116 -23.41 8.40 -11.53
CA PRO A 116 -23.92 7.07 -11.86
C PRO A 116 -22.93 6.33 -12.77
N LEU A 117 -22.38 5.22 -12.29
CA LEU A 117 -21.50 4.33 -13.05
C LEU A 117 -22.16 2.95 -13.20
N GLU A 118 -22.97 2.77 -14.21
CA GLU A 118 -23.79 1.56 -14.44
C GLU A 118 -22.97 0.36 -14.93
N ILE A 119 -21.67 0.30 -14.65
CA ILE A 119 -20.77 -0.77 -15.08
C ILE A 119 -20.65 -1.79 -13.95
N MET A 120 -20.91 -3.06 -14.26
CA MET A 120 -20.69 -4.19 -13.36
C MET A 120 -19.26 -4.71 -13.51
N ASN A 121 -18.76 -5.39 -12.47
CA ASN A 121 -17.42 -5.99 -12.46
C ASN A 121 -16.31 -4.98 -12.79
N VAL A 122 -16.42 -3.76 -12.29
CA VAL A 122 -15.35 -2.77 -12.43
C VAL A 122 -14.12 -3.29 -11.70
N ASP A 123 -13.11 -3.70 -12.46
CA ASP A 123 -11.89 -4.22 -11.89
C ASP A 123 -10.85 -3.13 -11.56
N THR A 124 -9.81 -3.52 -10.83
CA THR A 124 -8.78 -2.56 -10.42
C THR A 124 -7.91 -2.04 -11.57
N ASP A 125 -7.86 -2.73 -12.73
CA ASP A 125 -7.20 -2.23 -13.93
C ASP A 125 -8.06 -1.18 -14.65
N MET A 126 -9.38 -1.36 -14.66
CA MET A 126 -10.32 -0.33 -15.14
C MET A 126 -10.27 0.93 -14.25
N ILE A 127 -10.14 0.76 -12.92
CA ILE A 127 -10.02 1.88 -11.98
C ILE A 127 -8.69 2.60 -12.17
N ILE A 128 -7.57 1.88 -12.21
CA ILE A 128 -6.24 2.45 -12.45
C ILE A 128 -5.37 1.47 -13.24
N PRO A 129 -5.07 1.77 -14.52
CA PRO A 129 -4.23 0.92 -15.35
C PRO A 129 -2.81 0.75 -14.78
N LYS A 130 -2.19 -0.38 -15.10
CA LYS A 130 -0.86 -0.78 -14.57
C LYS A 130 0.25 0.24 -14.84
N GLU A 131 0.14 1.00 -15.90
CA GLU A 131 1.11 2.03 -16.32
C GLU A 131 1.31 3.10 -15.23
N TYR A 132 0.27 3.38 -14.44
CA TYR A 132 0.29 4.37 -13.35
C TYR A 132 0.78 3.82 -12.00
N LEU A 133 1.02 2.50 -11.89
CA LEU A 133 1.40 1.86 -10.62
C LEU A 133 2.89 2.02 -10.25
N LYS A 134 3.63 2.82 -10.98
CA LYS A 134 5.08 3.05 -10.78
C LYS A 134 5.39 4.04 -9.65
N THR A 135 4.38 4.73 -9.14
CA THR A 135 4.54 5.70 -8.04
C THR A 135 4.25 5.07 -6.68
N ILE A 136 4.91 5.60 -5.67
CA ILE A 136 4.63 5.30 -4.25
C ILE A 136 3.81 6.42 -3.58
N LYS A 137 3.57 7.51 -4.28
CA LYS A 137 2.81 8.64 -3.77
C LYS A 137 1.32 8.30 -3.79
N ARG A 138 0.62 8.64 -2.71
CA ARG A 138 -0.83 8.46 -2.58
C ARG A 138 -1.63 9.58 -3.25
N SER A 139 -1.01 10.69 -3.58
CA SER A 139 -1.61 11.87 -4.20
C SER A 139 -1.05 12.11 -5.60
N GLY A 140 -1.79 12.83 -6.43
CA GLY A 140 -1.47 13.09 -7.83
C GLY A 140 -1.84 11.92 -8.74
N LEU A 141 -2.78 11.05 -8.33
CA LEU A 141 -3.28 9.91 -9.10
C LEU A 141 -4.72 10.10 -9.60
N GLY A 142 -5.40 11.18 -9.22
CA GLY A 142 -6.79 11.42 -9.61
C GLY A 142 -7.01 11.49 -11.12
N PHE A 143 -6.03 11.98 -11.88
CA PHE A 143 -6.09 11.96 -13.33
C PHE A 143 -6.04 10.55 -13.92
N ALA A 144 -5.43 9.60 -13.20
CA ALA A 144 -5.32 8.20 -13.62
C ALA A 144 -6.59 7.38 -13.30
N ALA A 145 -7.50 7.94 -12.48
CA ALA A 145 -8.76 7.28 -12.14
C ALA A 145 -9.59 7.05 -13.42
N PHE A 146 -9.91 5.78 -13.70
CA PHE A 146 -10.65 5.34 -14.89
C PHE A 146 -10.03 5.81 -16.22
N ALA A 147 -8.70 5.91 -16.31
CA ALA A 147 -8.03 6.52 -17.45
C ALA A 147 -8.42 5.90 -18.80
N GLU A 148 -8.60 4.58 -18.89
CA GLU A 148 -9.03 3.91 -20.13
C GLU A 148 -10.47 4.24 -20.51
N LEU A 149 -11.33 4.49 -19.53
CA LEU A 149 -12.72 4.89 -19.76
C LEU A 149 -12.85 6.39 -19.99
N ARG A 150 -11.97 7.20 -19.40
CA ARG A 150 -12.03 8.67 -19.43
C ARG A 150 -11.38 9.31 -20.62
N TYR A 151 -10.33 8.69 -21.19
CA TYR A 151 -9.52 9.33 -22.23
C TYR A 151 -9.52 8.57 -23.55
N GLU A 152 -9.45 9.32 -24.66
CA GLU A 152 -9.23 8.77 -25.99
C GLU A 152 -7.79 8.26 -26.17
N ASN A 153 -6.84 8.88 -25.44
CA ASN A 153 -5.42 8.64 -25.55
C ASN A 153 -4.78 8.20 -24.22
N PRO A 154 -5.27 7.14 -23.53
CA PRO A 154 -4.84 6.76 -22.18
C PRO A 154 -3.34 6.44 -22.09
N ASN A 155 -2.76 5.83 -23.11
CA ASN A 155 -1.33 5.49 -23.15
C ASN A 155 -0.44 6.74 -23.20
N GLN A 156 -0.84 7.77 -23.93
CA GLN A 156 -0.12 9.04 -23.96
C GLN A 156 -0.23 9.77 -22.63
N VAL A 157 -1.42 9.78 -22.04
CA VAL A 157 -1.63 10.34 -20.69
C VAL A 157 -0.77 9.63 -19.64
N ALA A 158 -0.57 8.32 -19.76
CA ALA A 158 0.30 7.57 -18.85
C ALA A 158 1.79 7.96 -18.96
N GLN A 159 2.23 8.41 -20.12
CA GLN A 159 3.62 8.80 -20.38
C GLN A 159 3.89 10.29 -20.09
N GLU A 160 2.98 11.17 -20.52
CA GLU A 160 3.16 12.62 -20.53
C GLU A 160 2.32 13.35 -19.46
N GLY A 161 1.41 12.63 -18.78
CA GLY A 161 0.56 13.17 -17.71
C GLY A 161 -0.75 13.79 -18.22
N ALA A 162 -1.52 14.36 -17.29
CA ALA A 162 -2.86 14.88 -17.56
C ALA A 162 -2.96 16.01 -18.59
N LYS A 163 -1.84 16.70 -18.88
CA LYS A 163 -1.83 17.86 -19.79
C LYS A 163 -2.17 17.50 -21.23
N VAL A 164 -1.92 16.27 -21.66
CA VAL A 164 -2.19 15.77 -23.01
C VAL A 164 -3.49 14.99 -23.12
N ALA A 165 -4.28 14.95 -22.04
CA ALA A 165 -5.50 14.16 -21.97
C ALA A 165 -6.57 14.72 -22.93
N ILE A 166 -7.13 13.82 -23.76
CA ILE A 166 -8.30 14.06 -24.59
C ILE A 166 -9.46 13.30 -23.94
N GLU A 167 -10.35 14.05 -23.28
CA GLU A 167 -11.44 13.44 -22.51
C GLU A 167 -12.59 12.93 -23.41
N LYS A 168 -13.08 11.72 -23.15
CA LYS A 168 -14.30 11.20 -23.74
C LYS A 168 -15.51 11.91 -23.12
N ALA A 169 -16.25 12.65 -23.93
CA ALA A 169 -17.36 13.48 -23.48
C ALA A 169 -18.54 12.69 -22.92
N ASP A 170 -18.71 11.45 -23.31
CA ASP A 170 -19.79 10.55 -22.90
C ASP A 170 -19.53 9.88 -21.55
N PHE A 171 -18.27 9.77 -21.12
CA PHE A 171 -17.96 9.16 -19.82
C PHE A 171 -18.44 10.03 -18.65
N VAL A 172 -19.13 9.41 -17.71
CA VAL A 172 -19.87 10.12 -16.64
C VAL A 172 -19.01 11.11 -15.86
N LEU A 173 -17.78 10.73 -15.44
CA LEU A 173 -16.92 11.60 -14.62
C LEU A 173 -16.25 12.73 -15.42
N ASN A 174 -16.37 12.75 -16.74
CA ASN A 174 -15.92 13.85 -17.58
C ASN A 174 -17.01 14.90 -17.83
N LYS A 175 -18.29 14.52 -17.59
CA LYS A 175 -19.43 15.44 -17.74
C LYS A 175 -19.35 16.54 -16.68
N PRO A 176 -19.57 17.81 -17.02
CA PRO A 176 -19.48 18.93 -16.06
C PRO A 176 -20.36 18.73 -14.80
N SER A 177 -21.54 18.11 -14.95
CA SER A 177 -22.46 17.84 -13.84
C SER A 177 -21.94 16.85 -12.80
N TYR A 178 -20.96 16.01 -13.14
CA TYR A 178 -20.44 14.96 -12.26
C TYR A 178 -18.94 15.09 -11.96
N ARG A 179 -18.27 16.08 -12.55
CA ARG A 179 -16.81 16.26 -12.39
C ARG A 179 -16.38 16.43 -10.93
N ASP A 180 -17.22 17.12 -10.15
CA ASP A 180 -16.99 17.37 -8.73
C ASP A 180 -17.77 16.42 -7.82
N SER A 181 -18.23 15.29 -8.35
CA SER A 181 -18.96 14.30 -7.55
C SER A 181 -18.06 13.71 -6.47
N VAL A 182 -18.56 13.68 -5.25
CA VAL A 182 -17.90 13.10 -4.08
C VAL A 182 -18.45 11.71 -3.74
N ILE A 183 -19.54 11.30 -4.40
CA ILE A 183 -20.22 10.02 -4.26
C ILE A 183 -20.28 9.34 -5.63
N LEU A 184 -19.96 8.03 -5.66
CA LEU A 184 -20.12 7.18 -6.83
C LEU A 184 -21.18 6.13 -6.55
N VAL A 185 -22.19 6.00 -7.41
CA VAL A 185 -23.12 4.86 -7.39
C VAL A 185 -22.70 3.93 -8.51
N ALA A 186 -22.31 2.71 -8.18
CA ALA A 186 -21.69 1.78 -9.11
C ALA A 186 -22.48 0.47 -9.23
N GLY A 187 -22.23 -0.25 -10.30
CA GLY A 187 -22.77 -1.59 -10.53
C GLY A 187 -22.18 -2.64 -9.58
N ASP A 188 -22.64 -3.86 -9.71
CA ASP A 188 -22.25 -5.00 -8.88
C ASP A 188 -20.76 -5.38 -8.98
N ASN A 189 -20.23 -6.00 -7.91
CA ASN A 189 -18.86 -6.54 -7.82
C ASN A 189 -17.77 -5.49 -8.13
N PHE A 190 -17.88 -4.33 -7.47
CA PHE A 190 -16.95 -3.22 -7.70
C PHE A 190 -15.58 -3.46 -7.05
N GLY A 191 -14.51 -3.13 -7.78
CA GLY A 191 -13.12 -3.25 -7.32
C GLY A 191 -12.57 -4.68 -7.40
N CYS A 192 -13.14 -5.54 -8.25
CA CYS A 192 -12.65 -6.90 -8.46
C CYS A 192 -11.25 -6.92 -9.09
N GLY A 193 -10.67 -8.12 -9.26
CA GLY A 193 -9.34 -8.29 -9.85
C GLY A 193 -8.21 -8.27 -8.82
N SER A 194 -7.10 -7.62 -9.15
CA SER A 194 -5.89 -7.68 -8.31
C SER A 194 -5.92 -6.72 -7.13
N SER A 195 -5.28 -7.11 -6.02
CA SER A 195 -5.19 -6.29 -4.80
C SER A 195 -4.25 -5.10 -4.99
N ARG A 196 -4.79 -3.96 -5.40
CA ARG A 196 -4.02 -2.73 -5.63
C ARG A 196 -4.53 -1.60 -4.75
N GLU A 197 -3.70 -1.14 -3.85
CA GLU A 197 -4.02 0.01 -2.99
C GLU A 197 -4.09 1.32 -3.78
N HIS A 198 -3.47 1.36 -4.96
CA HIS A 198 -3.54 2.50 -5.89
C HIS A 198 -4.97 2.78 -6.40
N ALA A 199 -5.84 1.75 -6.48
CA ALA A 199 -7.22 1.92 -6.94
C ALA A 199 -8.01 2.84 -6.01
N PRO A 200 -8.15 2.61 -4.70
CA PRO A 200 -8.78 3.57 -3.80
C PRO A 200 -8.01 4.91 -3.73
N TRP A 201 -6.68 4.94 -3.87
CA TRP A 201 -5.95 6.21 -3.91
C TRP A 201 -6.36 7.08 -5.10
N SER A 202 -6.46 6.50 -6.29
CA SER A 202 -6.83 7.25 -7.50
C SER A 202 -8.26 7.79 -7.42
N ILE A 203 -9.21 7.00 -6.92
CA ILE A 203 -10.60 7.40 -6.73
C ILE A 203 -10.70 8.51 -5.67
N SER A 204 -10.01 8.36 -4.54
CA SER A 204 -10.00 9.36 -3.47
C SER A 204 -9.34 10.67 -3.92
N ASP A 205 -8.23 10.59 -4.65
CA ASP A 205 -7.50 11.75 -5.18
C ASP A 205 -8.27 12.45 -6.32
N PHE A 206 -9.16 11.71 -7.01
CA PHE A 206 -10.13 12.29 -7.94
C PHE A 206 -11.18 13.14 -7.22
N GLY A 207 -11.49 12.84 -5.94
CA GLY A 207 -12.46 13.56 -5.10
C GLY A 207 -13.59 12.68 -4.55
N ILE A 208 -13.74 11.44 -5.01
CA ILE A 208 -14.80 10.54 -4.55
C ILE A 208 -14.42 9.97 -3.18
N ARG A 209 -15.30 10.16 -2.19
CA ARG A 209 -15.12 9.72 -0.80
C ARG A 209 -16.06 8.58 -0.41
N CYS A 210 -17.17 8.39 -1.13
CA CYS A 210 -18.14 7.32 -0.90
C CYS A 210 -18.43 6.59 -2.20
N ILE A 211 -18.49 5.26 -2.13
CA ILE A 211 -18.91 4.40 -3.25
C ILE A 211 -20.07 3.55 -2.77
N ILE A 212 -21.19 3.55 -3.50
CA ILE A 212 -22.37 2.75 -3.21
C ILE A 212 -22.51 1.69 -4.29
N SER A 213 -22.61 0.42 -3.89
CA SER A 213 -22.75 -0.72 -4.81
C SER A 213 -23.58 -1.83 -4.16
N THR A 214 -23.99 -2.80 -4.94
CA THR A 214 -24.63 -4.04 -4.43
C THR A 214 -23.64 -4.98 -3.82
N SER A 215 -22.38 -4.99 -4.31
CA SER A 215 -21.27 -5.77 -3.73
C SER A 215 -19.90 -5.20 -4.10
N PHE A 216 -18.90 -5.58 -3.34
CA PHE A 216 -17.50 -5.20 -3.53
C PHE A 216 -16.58 -6.41 -3.44
N ALA A 217 -15.44 -6.36 -4.12
CA ALA A 217 -14.37 -7.30 -3.83
C ALA A 217 -13.75 -7.01 -2.46
N ASP A 218 -13.49 -8.05 -1.65
CA ASP A 218 -13.08 -7.95 -0.25
C ASP A 218 -11.83 -7.07 -0.04
N ILE A 219 -10.82 -7.23 -0.89
CA ILE A 219 -9.57 -6.49 -0.77
C ILE A 219 -9.79 -5.00 -1.04
N PHE A 220 -10.55 -4.67 -2.09
CA PHE A 220 -10.88 -3.28 -2.41
C PHE A 220 -11.70 -2.64 -1.30
N PHE A 221 -12.72 -3.34 -0.80
CA PHE A 221 -13.54 -2.92 0.32
C PHE A 221 -12.72 -2.57 1.57
N ASN A 222 -11.78 -3.46 1.95
CA ASN A 222 -10.88 -3.23 3.08
C ASN A 222 -9.93 -2.05 2.85
N ASN A 223 -9.40 -1.90 1.63
CA ASN A 223 -8.49 -0.81 1.28
C ASN A 223 -9.20 0.55 1.27
N CYS A 224 -10.50 0.63 0.94
CA CYS A 224 -11.28 1.86 1.04
C CYS A 224 -11.25 2.41 2.47
N PHE A 225 -11.56 1.61 3.48
CA PHE A 225 -11.56 2.04 4.88
C PHE A 225 -10.18 2.54 5.34
N LYS A 226 -9.10 1.87 4.93
CA LYS A 226 -7.73 2.29 5.25
C LYS A 226 -7.33 3.62 4.63
N ASN A 227 -8.04 4.05 3.60
CA ASN A 227 -7.77 5.29 2.87
C ASN A 227 -8.87 6.37 3.07
N GLY A 228 -9.72 6.22 4.09
CA GLY A 228 -10.72 7.23 4.45
C GLY A 228 -11.92 7.30 3.50
N MET A 229 -12.13 6.26 2.72
CA MET A 229 -13.29 6.12 1.84
C MET A 229 -14.32 5.20 2.48
N LEU A 230 -15.60 5.51 2.26
CA LEU A 230 -16.73 4.72 2.74
C LEU A 230 -17.33 3.89 1.60
N PRO A 231 -17.09 2.59 1.51
CA PRO A 231 -17.86 1.70 0.64
C PRO A 231 -19.17 1.34 1.35
N VAL A 232 -20.31 1.57 0.69
CA VAL A 232 -21.65 1.28 1.19
C VAL A 232 -22.27 0.17 0.35
N THR A 233 -22.65 -0.93 0.99
CA THR A 233 -23.37 -2.04 0.35
C THR A 233 -24.86 -1.92 0.62
N LEU A 234 -25.66 -1.90 -0.45
CA LEU A 234 -27.12 -1.83 -0.38
C LEU A 234 -27.77 -2.90 -1.26
N PRO A 235 -29.02 -3.29 -0.97
CA PRO A 235 -29.78 -4.18 -1.84
C PRO A 235 -29.93 -3.63 -3.26
N PRO A 236 -30.01 -4.50 -4.29
CA PRO A 236 -30.05 -4.07 -5.70
C PRO A 236 -31.15 -3.05 -6.01
N VAL A 237 -32.34 -3.20 -5.41
CA VAL A 237 -33.45 -2.27 -5.60
C VAL A 237 -33.09 -0.86 -5.13
N GLN A 238 -32.47 -0.74 -3.95
CA GLN A 238 -32.06 0.55 -3.40
C GLN A 238 -30.93 1.19 -4.21
N VAL A 239 -29.98 0.40 -4.69
CA VAL A 239 -28.90 0.88 -5.57
C VAL A 239 -29.48 1.40 -6.89
N ALA A 240 -30.46 0.70 -7.47
CA ALA A 240 -31.14 1.15 -8.68
C ALA A 240 -31.90 2.47 -8.50
N GLU A 241 -32.56 2.68 -7.35
CA GLU A 241 -33.20 3.94 -7.02
C GLU A 241 -32.19 5.09 -6.86
N LEU A 242 -31.04 4.84 -6.18
CA LEU A 242 -29.97 5.83 -6.05
C LEU A 242 -29.29 6.12 -7.38
N MET A 243 -29.19 5.13 -8.27
CA MET A 243 -28.68 5.30 -9.63
C MET A 243 -29.61 6.22 -10.44
N ALA A 244 -30.93 6.03 -10.32
CA ALA A 244 -31.93 6.92 -10.94
C ALA A 244 -31.84 8.35 -10.38
N ASP A 245 -31.69 8.51 -9.07
CA ASP A 245 -31.53 9.83 -8.43
C ASP A 245 -30.23 10.50 -8.90
N ALA A 246 -29.13 9.75 -8.99
CA ALA A 246 -27.84 10.24 -9.50
C ALA A 246 -27.96 10.70 -10.97
N THR A 247 -28.61 9.91 -11.81
CA THR A 247 -28.88 10.25 -13.23
C THR A 247 -29.73 11.50 -13.35
N ALA A 248 -30.67 11.70 -12.43
CA ALA A 248 -31.53 12.89 -12.34
C ALA A 248 -30.84 14.09 -11.64
N LEU A 249 -29.54 13.99 -11.33
CA LEU A 249 -28.74 15.01 -10.63
C LEU A 249 -29.30 15.41 -9.26
N LYS A 250 -30.05 14.52 -8.60
CA LYS A 250 -30.54 14.76 -7.26
C LYS A 250 -29.42 14.55 -6.25
N PRO A 251 -29.25 15.49 -5.29
CA PRO A 251 -28.21 15.33 -4.28
C PRO A 251 -28.52 14.18 -3.33
N LEU A 252 -27.47 13.46 -2.94
CA LEU A 252 -27.51 12.47 -1.86
C LEU A 252 -26.73 12.99 -0.67
N GLU A 253 -27.13 12.55 0.54
CA GLU A 253 -26.37 12.81 1.75
C GLU A 253 -26.08 11.49 2.47
N ILE A 254 -24.81 11.27 2.82
CA ILE A 254 -24.34 10.10 3.53
C ILE A 254 -24.02 10.51 4.96
N ASP A 255 -24.79 10.03 5.93
CA ASP A 255 -24.51 10.20 7.36
C ASP A 255 -23.92 8.91 7.92
N LEU A 256 -22.59 8.93 8.17
CA LEU A 256 -21.92 7.78 8.74
C LEU A 256 -22.30 7.54 10.21
N LYS A 257 -22.59 8.61 10.96
CA LYS A 257 -22.97 8.47 12.37
C LYS A 257 -24.31 7.76 12.51
N ALA A 258 -25.30 8.18 11.72
CA ALA A 258 -26.61 7.57 11.66
C ALA A 258 -26.65 6.30 10.79
N GLN A 259 -25.63 6.04 9.98
CA GLN A 259 -25.56 4.95 8.97
C GLN A 259 -26.74 4.99 8.01
N ARG A 260 -26.94 6.15 7.39
CA ARG A 260 -28.03 6.39 6.44
C ARG A 260 -27.55 7.09 5.19
N VAL A 261 -28.14 6.68 4.06
CA VAL A 261 -28.10 7.40 2.80
C VAL A 261 -29.41 8.13 2.68
N LEU A 262 -29.40 9.45 2.73
CA LEU A 262 -30.59 10.30 2.62
C LEU A 262 -30.74 10.75 1.17
N ARG A 263 -31.97 10.69 0.66
CA ARG A 263 -32.36 11.11 -0.68
C ARG A 263 -32.97 12.51 -0.67
N ALA A 264 -32.99 13.15 -1.83
CA ALA A 264 -33.58 14.50 -1.97
C ALA A 264 -35.07 14.59 -1.63
N ASP A 265 -35.80 13.49 -1.70
CA ASP A 265 -37.22 13.40 -1.36
C ASP A 265 -37.48 13.22 0.16
N GLY A 266 -36.43 13.16 0.97
CA GLY A 266 -36.50 12.94 2.42
C GLY A 266 -36.54 11.47 2.83
N SER A 267 -36.62 10.52 1.90
CA SER A 267 -36.50 9.10 2.19
C SER A 267 -35.03 8.73 2.50
N SER A 268 -34.80 7.60 3.17
CA SER A 268 -33.44 7.15 3.50
C SER A 268 -33.31 5.65 3.49
N PHE A 269 -32.12 5.17 3.13
CA PHE A 269 -31.73 3.79 3.25
C PHE A 269 -30.70 3.63 4.37
N SER A 270 -30.87 2.61 5.21
CA SER A 270 -29.87 2.27 6.23
C SER A 270 -28.82 1.32 5.66
N PHE A 271 -27.58 1.46 6.12
CA PHE A 271 -26.48 0.55 5.78
C PHE A 271 -25.72 0.15 7.03
N ASP A 272 -25.03 -0.99 6.96
CA ASP A 272 -24.23 -1.50 8.05
C ASP A 272 -22.76 -1.24 7.81
N VAL A 273 -22.04 -0.84 8.88
CA VAL A 273 -20.60 -0.70 8.92
C VAL A 273 -20.09 -1.28 10.24
N ASP A 274 -19.02 -2.07 10.16
CA ASP A 274 -18.32 -2.60 11.34
C ASP A 274 -18.02 -1.46 12.33
N PRO A 275 -18.32 -1.62 13.64
CA PRO A 275 -18.16 -0.55 14.62
C PRO A 275 -16.73 0.00 14.72
N PHE A 276 -15.70 -0.84 14.57
CA PHE A 276 -14.31 -0.41 14.60
C PHE A 276 -13.95 0.43 13.36
N ARG A 277 -14.36 0.00 12.17
CA ARG A 277 -14.18 0.76 10.92
C ARG A 277 -14.91 2.10 10.96
N LYS A 278 -16.14 2.12 11.50
CA LYS A 278 -16.90 3.35 11.74
C LYS A 278 -16.14 4.30 12.66
N HIS A 279 -15.62 3.79 13.78
CA HIS A 279 -14.80 4.57 14.71
C HIS A 279 -13.57 5.17 14.02
N CYS A 280 -12.84 4.38 13.24
CA CYS A 280 -11.67 4.85 12.49
C CYS A 280 -12.02 5.96 11.50
N LEU A 281 -13.07 5.80 10.70
CA LEU A 281 -13.50 6.82 9.74
C LEU A 281 -13.97 8.10 10.41
N LEU A 282 -14.82 8.01 11.46
CA LEU A 282 -15.31 9.18 12.19
C LEU A 282 -14.19 10.01 12.83
N ASN A 283 -13.11 9.36 13.26
CA ASN A 283 -11.99 10.02 13.94
C ASN A 283 -10.78 10.24 13.02
N GLY A 284 -10.84 9.87 11.75
CA GLY A 284 -9.73 10.01 10.81
C GLY A 284 -8.51 9.17 11.16
N LEU A 285 -8.72 7.96 11.70
CA LEU A 285 -7.66 7.08 12.18
C LEU A 285 -7.30 6.03 11.14
N ASP A 286 -6.10 6.14 10.60
CA ASP A 286 -5.45 5.07 9.85
C ASP A 286 -4.64 4.13 10.77
N ASP A 287 -3.98 3.11 10.22
CA ASP A 287 -3.16 2.16 10.98
C ASP A 287 -2.04 2.87 11.79
N ILE A 288 -1.50 3.98 11.27
CA ILE A 288 -0.51 4.79 11.95
C ILE A 288 -1.18 5.59 13.08
N GLY A 289 -2.29 6.26 12.81
CA GLY A 289 -3.06 7.01 13.79
C GLY A 289 -3.48 6.16 15.00
N LEU A 290 -3.93 4.92 14.74
CA LEU A 290 -4.25 3.95 15.80
C LEU A 290 -3.01 3.59 16.65
N THR A 291 -1.85 3.40 16.00
CA THR A 291 -0.59 3.13 16.70
C THR A 291 -0.16 4.33 17.54
N MET A 292 -0.31 5.55 16.99
CA MET A 292 0.05 6.79 17.68
C MET A 292 -0.78 7.06 18.94
N GLN A 293 -2.01 6.55 19.01
CA GLN A 293 -2.82 6.60 20.25
C GLN A 293 -2.18 5.84 21.41
N LYS A 294 -1.25 4.90 21.13
CA LYS A 294 -0.50 4.13 22.13
C LYS A 294 0.93 4.67 22.33
N MET A 295 1.20 5.91 21.93
CA MET A 295 2.55 6.48 21.93
C MET A 295 3.21 6.45 23.32
N ASP A 296 2.46 6.67 24.39
CA ASP A 296 3.00 6.64 25.74
C ASP A 296 3.52 5.25 26.14
N VAL A 297 2.76 4.21 25.78
CA VAL A 297 3.17 2.80 25.98
C VAL A 297 4.41 2.46 25.15
N ILE A 298 4.44 2.93 23.89
CA ILE A 298 5.58 2.73 22.98
C ILE A 298 6.83 3.39 23.54
N ARG A 299 6.74 4.65 23.98
CA ARG A 299 7.87 5.38 24.58
C ARG A 299 8.39 4.72 25.86
N ALA A 300 7.48 4.26 26.72
CA ALA A 300 7.87 3.53 27.92
C ALA A 300 8.62 2.23 27.56
N PHE A 301 8.14 1.48 26.59
CA PHE A 301 8.83 0.29 26.09
C PHE A 301 10.20 0.60 25.50
N GLU A 302 10.30 1.63 24.66
CA GLU A 302 11.57 2.06 24.04
C GLU A 302 12.61 2.45 25.11
N ALA A 303 12.20 3.17 26.17
CA ALA A 303 13.10 3.56 27.27
C ALA A 303 13.69 2.32 27.96
N VAL A 304 12.85 1.34 28.33
CA VAL A 304 13.31 0.09 28.96
C VAL A 304 14.17 -0.73 28.01
N ARG A 305 13.81 -0.79 26.72
CA ARG A 305 14.60 -1.48 25.71
C ARG A 305 15.98 -0.87 25.54
N SER A 306 16.07 0.48 25.48
CA SER A 306 17.33 1.19 25.32
C SER A 306 18.26 1.01 26.52
N GLU A 307 17.72 0.93 27.74
CA GLU A 307 18.50 0.62 28.94
C GLU A 307 19.01 -0.83 28.92
N ARG A 308 18.14 -1.78 28.57
CA ARG A 308 18.48 -3.22 28.57
C ARG A 308 19.35 -3.64 27.39
N PHE A 309 19.19 -3.00 26.23
CA PHE A 309 19.84 -3.34 24.98
C PHE A 309 20.45 -2.10 24.27
N PRO A 310 21.39 -1.38 24.93
CA PRO A 310 21.91 -0.11 24.42
C PRO A 310 22.60 -0.22 23.06
N TRP A 311 23.04 -1.44 22.67
CA TRP A 311 23.64 -1.68 21.37
C TRP A 311 22.64 -1.67 20.20
N LEU A 312 21.33 -1.75 20.46
CA LEU A 312 20.30 -1.65 19.44
C LEU A 312 19.96 -0.18 19.12
N ASP A 313 20.34 0.76 19.98
CA ASP A 313 20.08 2.17 19.75
C ASP A 313 21.02 2.73 18.69
N GLY A 314 20.44 3.23 17.59
CA GLY A 314 21.21 3.75 16.47
C GLY A 314 22.02 2.69 15.72
N ALA A 315 21.64 1.41 15.82
CA ALA A 315 22.32 0.32 15.13
C ALA A 315 22.46 0.57 13.62
N THR A 316 21.44 1.16 12.99
CA THR A 316 21.46 1.50 11.56
C THR A 316 22.39 2.67 11.22
N THR A 317 22.67 3.57 12.19
CA THR A 317 23.57 4.72 12.00
C THR A 317 24.98 4.44 12.50
N ARG A 318 25.15 3.43 13.39
CA ARG A 318 26.43 3.07 14.02
C ARG A 318 27.11 1.85 13.38
N VAL A 319 26.43 1.14 12.47
CA VAL A 319 27.13 0.13 11.68
C VAL A 319 28.24 0.86 10.92
N PRO A 320 29.53 0.72 11.31
CA PRO A 320 30.60 1.20 10.46
C PRO A 320 30.31 0.60 9.10
N ARG A 321 30.48 1.35 8.02
CA ARG A 321 30.48 0.76 6.68
C ARG A 321 31.57 -0.32 6.68
N LEU A 322 31.19 -1.54 7.08
CA LEU A 322 32.10 -2.68 7.22
C LEU A 322 32.72 -3.07 5.89
N PHE A 323 32.16 -2.52 4.82
CA PHE A 323 32.72 -2.64 3.50
C PHE A 323 32.89 -1.23 2.94
N PRO A 324 34.11 -0.76 2.64
CA PRO A 324 34.26 0.39 1.78
C PRO A 324 33.43 0.07 0.53
N VAL A 325 32.59 1.00 0.10
CA VAL A 325 32.00 0.93 -1.25
C VAL A 325 33.21 0.88 -2.17
N ARG A 326 33.62 -0.32 -2.54
CA ARG A 326 34.59 -0.50 -3.59
C ARG A 326 33.85 0.02 -4.81
N GLU A 327 34.23 1.20 -5.27
CA GLU A 327 33.95 1.60 -6.64
C GLU A 327 34.55 0.49 -7.50
N MET A 328 33.72 -0.46 -7.89
CA MET A 328 34.15 -1.45 -8.86
C MET A 328 34.40 -0.64 -10.13
N PRO A 329 35.63 -0.68 -10.67
CA PRO A 329 35.87 -0.02 -11.94
C PRO A 329 34.88 -0.60 -12.93
N ILE A 330 34.08 0.25 -13.53
CA ILE A 330 33.21 -0.10 -14.64
C ILE A 330 34.15 -0.46 -15.77
N THR A 331 34.47 -1.75 -15.88
CA THR A 331 35.21 -2.25 -17.04
C THR A 331 34.30 -2.12 -18.26
N PRO A 332 34.70 -1.37 -19.28
CA PRO A 332 33.83 -1.06 -20.43
C PRO A 332 33.49 -2.23 -21.35
N GLU A 333 33.96 -3.46 -21.08
CA GLU A 333 33.85 -4.57 -21.99
C GLU A 333 33.28 -5.84 -21.34
N LEU A 334 32.01 -5.77 -20.96
CA LEU A 334 31.21 -6.99 -20.88
C LEU A 334 30.32 -7.04 -22.14
N LYS A 335 30.83 -7.68 -23.20
CA LYS A 335 30.00 -8.10 -24.33
C LYS A 335 28.79 -8.82 -23.75
N THR A 336 27.60 -8.36 -24.09
CA THR A 336 26.36 -9.09 -23.76
C THR A 336 26.49 -10.48 -24.37
N PRO A 337 26.38 -11.56 -23.55
CA PRO A 337 26.37 -12.91 -24.10
C PRO A 337 25.24 -13.05 -25.10
N SER A 338 25.50 -13.67 -26.23
CA SER A 338 24.48 -13.96 -27.23
C SER A 338 23.44 -14.94 -26.64
N PRO A 339 22.22 -15.00 -27.18
CA PRO A 339 21.24 -16.01 -26.76
C PRO A 339 21.76 -17.45 -26.79
N ASP A 340 22.71 -17.73 -27.65
CA ASP A 340 23.32 -19.06 -27.80
C ASP A 340 24.36 -19.37 -26.69
N ASP A 341 24.99 -18.36 -26.13
CA ASP A 341 25.92 -18.52 -25.00
C ASP A 341 25.16 -18.96 -23.73
N TRP A 342 23.94 -18.44 -23.53
CA TRP A 342 23.07 -18.88 -22.45
C TRP A 342 22.57 -20.32 -22.61
N ARG A 343 22.34 -20.78 -23.85
CA ARG A 343 21.94 -22.17 -24.12
C ARG A 343 23.05 -23.17 -23.83
N LYS A 344 24.28 -22.82 -24.14
CA LYS A 344 25.45 -23.64 -23.83
C LYS A 344 25.72 -23.73 -22.34
N GLU A 345 25.59 -22.60 -21.64
CA GLU A 345 25.74 -22.56 -20.19
C GLU A 345 24.63 -23.34 -19.46
N ALA A 346 23.38 -23.23 -19.91
CA ALA A 346 22.27 -24.01 -19.36
C ALA A 346 22.42 -25.52 -19.60
N GLN A 347 22.99 -25.95 -20.73
CA GLN A 347 23.27 -27.37 -21.01
C GLN A 347 24.36 -27.93 -20.11
N SER A 348 25.37 -27.14 -19.72
CA SER A 348 26.40 -27.56 -18.76
C SER A 348 25.88 -27.80 -17.34
N TRP A 349 24.72 -27.26 -17.00
CA TRP A 349 24.04 -27.41 -15.70
C TRP A 349 23.10 -28.62 -15.65
N ALA A 350 22.77 -29.19 -16.82
CA ALA A 350 21.89 -30.36 -16.95
C ALA A 350 22.62 -31.70 -17.05
N ALA A 351 23.95 -31.72 -16.90
CA ALA A 351 24.71 -32.99 -16.90
C ALA A 351 24.45 -33.74 -15.60
N PRO A 352 24.00 -34.99 -15.64
CA PRO A 352 23.78 -35.79 -14.43
C PRO A 352 25.12 -36.16 -13.78
N VAL A 353 25.10 -36.09 -12.43
CA VAL A 353 26.13 -36.69 -11.57
C VAL A 353 25.92 -38.17 -11.46
#